data_520e82e5ad4a833aafadf291a55bb629
#
_entry.id   520e82e5ad4a833aafadf291a55bb629
#
_cell.length_a   1.000
_cell.length_b   1.000
_cell.length_c   1.000
_cell.angle_alpha   90.00
_cell.angle_beta   90.00
_cell.angle_gamma   90.00
#
_symmetry.space_group_name_H-M   'P 1'
#
loop_
_entity.id
_entity.type
_entity.pdbx_description
1 polymer ?
#
loop_
_entity_poly.entity_id
_entity_poly.type
_entity_poly.pdbx_seq_one_letter_code
_entity_poly.pdbx_strand_id
1 'polypeptide(L)'
;YEKVDGLVSDLYANCKSANKPLIYFNHFSLSSISDECSASSHEGAIPHQFNVGNYGALQKMPNGSDAGQYWNGLYSKIRKANIILEGVAKYNTPDNPQSGRDGDLNRRIGEVYFLRGYLHYLVLRAYGEAVYIDHVINPDDDMTFTKESFHTIADKICADADEALARVDASNGGNYFGRVDKGACLGLK
;
A
#
# COMPACT_ATOMS: atom_id res chain seq x y z
N TYR A 1 -15.63 -11.93 -12.65
CA TYR A 1 -14.85 -10.79 -13.13
C TYR A 1 -15.34 -9.46 -12.53
N GLU A 2 -16.59 -9.10 -12.68
CA GLU A 2 -17.15 -7.80 -12.23
C GLU A 2 -16.91 -7.52 -10.74
N LYS A 3 -17.05 -8.55 -9.91
CA LYS A 3 -16.74 -8.43 -8.47
C LYS A 3 -15.26 -8.12 -8.22
N VAL A 4 -14.36 -8.75 -8.96
CA VAL A 4 -12.92 -8.50 -8.85
C VAL A 4 -12.59 -7.08 -9.29
N ASP A 5 -13.15 -6.62 -10.41
CA ASP A 5 -12.93 -5.26 -10.92
C ASP A 5 -13.39 -4.18 -9.92
N GLY A 6 -14.56 -4.39 -9.29
CA GLY A 6 -15.05 -3.52 -8.23
C GLY A 6 -14.14 -3.47 -7.00
N LEU A 7 -13.65 -4.64 -6.54
CA LEU A 7 -12.74 -4.74 -5.40
C LEU A 7 -11.38 -4.10 -5.69
N VAL A 8 -10.85 -4.28 -6.90
CA VAL A 8 -9.59 -3.65 -7.32
C VAL A 8 -9.76 -2.13 -7.41
N SER A 9 -10.87 -1.65 -7.92
CA SER A 9 -11.16 -0.20 -7.97
C SER A 9 -11.29 0.41 -6.57
N ASP A 10 -11.91 -0.28 -5.61
CA ASP A 10 -11.93 0.13 -4.20
C ASP A 10 -10.52 0.16 -3.61
N LEU A 11 -9.67 -0.82 -3.93
CA LEU A 11 -8.29 -0.87 -3.47
C LEU A 11 -7.48 0.33 -3.99
N TYR A 12 -7.63 0.71 -5.27
CA TYR A 12 -7.02 1.92 -5.84
C TYR A 12 -7.45 3.19 -5.10
N ALA A 13 -8.75 3.37 -4.87
CA ALA A 13 -9.27 4.53 -4.15
C ALA A 13 -8.69 4.63 -2.74
N ASN A 14 -8.57 3.49 -2.06
CA ASN A 14 -7.97 3.40 -0.74
C ASN A 14 -6.46 3.67 -0.74
N CYS A 15 -5.72 3.21 -1.76
CA CYS A 15 -4.27 3.48 -1.90
C CYS A 15 -3.98 4.96 -2.13
N LYS A 16 -4.81 5.66 -2.91
CA LYS A 16 -4.68 7.11 -3.10
C LYS A 16 -4.73 7.87 -1.77
N SER A 17 -5.62 7.48 -0.87
CA SER A 17 -5.72 8.10 0.46
C SER A 17 -4.60 7.70 1.42
N ALA A 18 -4.02 6.52 1.25
CA ALA A 18 -2.96 6.00 2.11
C ALA A 18 -1.64 6.78 2.01
N ASN A 19 -1.39 7.46 0.89
CA ASN A 19 -0.15 8.23 0.70
C ASN A 19 -0.22 9.65 1.30
N LYS A 20 -1.40 10.16 1.61
CA LYS A 20 -1.57 11.52 2.15
C LYS A 20 -0.78 11.81 3.42
N PRO A 21 -0.74 10.91 4.43
CA PRO A 21 -0.03 11.18 5.68
C PRO A 21 1.45 11.46 5.53
N LEU A 22 2.08 10.95 4.47
CA LEU A 22 3.53 11.09 4.24
C LEU A 22 3.90 12.31 3.39
N ILE A 23 2.90 13.03 2.85
CA ILE A 23 3.10 14.20 2.00
C ILE A 23 2.58 15.47 2.69
N TYR A 24 1.50 15.36 3.45
CA TYR A 24 0.85 16.47 4.13
C TYR A 24 0.68 16.21 5.62
N PHE A 25 1.34 17.00 6.42
CA PHE A 25 1.17 17.04 7.86
C PHE A 25 -0.04 17.94 8.20
N ASN A 26 -1.22 17.35 8.36
CA ASN A 26 -2.41 18.04 8.87
C ASN A 26 -2.49 19.53 8.44
N HIS A 27 -2.49 19.75 7.13
CA HIS A 27 -2.42 21.06 6.47
C HIS A 27 -1.01 21.67 6.29
N PHE A 28 0.03 21.04 6.81
CA PHE A 28 1.41 21.48 6.61
C PHE A 28 2.14 20.55 5.65
N SER A 29 3.07 21.08 4.86
CA SER A 29 3.93 20.28 3.99
C SER A 29 5.09 19.67 4.79
N LEU A 30 5.71 18.61 4.27
CA LEU A 30 6.94 18.04 4.85
C LEU A 30 8.06 19.07 4.99
N SER A 31 8.13 20.06 4.09
CA SER A 31 9.09 21.16 4.15
C SER A 31 8.97 22.00 5.43
N SER A 32 7.80 22.02 6.06
CA SER A 32 7.60 22.78 7.32
C SER A 32 8.21 22.13 8.57
N ILE A 33 8.65 20.88 8.45
CA ILE A 33 9.40 20.16 9.52
C ILE A 33 10.89 20.01 9.20
N SER A 34 11.32 20.57 8.09
CA SER A 34 12.72 20.67 7.67
C SER A 34 13.18 22.14 7.81
N ASP A 35 14.39 22.40 7.39
CA ASP A 35 14.98 23.75 7.32
C ASP A 35 14.55 24.53 6.06
N GLU A 36 13.79 23.91 5.15
CA GLU A 36 13.34 24.54 3.90
C GLU A 36 12.30 25.64 4.12
N CYS A 37 11.42 25.48 5.11
CA CYS A 37 10.47 26.53 5.47
C CYS A 37 10.04 26.46 6.93
N SER A 38 9.69 27.62 7.51
CA SER A 38 9.07 27.70 8.83
C SER A 38 7.57 27.87 8.70
N ALA A 39 6.81 26.99 9.34
CA ALA A 39 5.38 27.18 9.47
C ALA A 39 5.10 28.19 10.58
N SER A 40 4.25 29.17 10.30
CA SER A 40 3.68 30.03 11.34
C SER A 40 2.70 29.20 12.17
N SER A 41 3.17 28.62 13.26
CA SER A 41 2.40 27.74 14.11
C SER A 41 2.61 28.05 15.59
N HIS A 42 1.54 27.89 16.36
CA HIS A 42 1.59 27.95 17.82
C HIS A 42 2.30 26.71 18.39
N GLU A 43 2.70 26.75 19.62
CA GLU A 43 3.51 25.73 20.32
C GLU A 43 2.96 24.30 20.27
N GLY A 44 1.64 24.12 20.10
CA GLY A 44 1.00 22.81 19.98
C GLY A 44 1.00 22.21 18.59
N ALA A 45 1.50 22.92 17.57
CA ALA A 45 1.48 22.43 16.20
C ALA A 45 2.59 21.40 15.95
N ILE A 46 2.27 20.38 15.14
CA ILE A 46 3.18 19.27 14.82
C ILE A 46 4.53 19.75 14.26
N PRO A 47 4.58 20.71 13.31
CA PRO A 47 5.86 21.22 12.81
C PRO A 47 6.72 21.85 13.92
N HIS A 48 6.12 22.60 14.81
CA HIS A 48 6.86 23.19 15.94
C HIS A 48 7.42 22.10 16.85
N GLN A 49 6.64 21.09 17.20
CA GLN A 49 7.10 19.96 18.03
C GLN A 49 8.25 19.20 17.40
N PHE A 50 8.23 19.00 16.06
CA PHE A 50 9.36 18.43 15.34
C PHE A 50 10.61 19.29 15.45
N ASN A 51 10.49 20.58 15.17
CA ASN A 51 11.61 21.51 15.10
C ASN A 51 12.29 21.73 16.48
N VAL A 52 11.55 21.57 17.57
CA VAL A 52 12.10 21.64 18.95
C VAL A 52 12.47 20.27 19.53
N GLY A 53 12.39 19.20 18.73
CA GLY A 53 12.75 17.85 19.17
C GLY A 53 11.76 17.18 20.12
N ASN A 54 10.55 17.70 20.22
CA ASN A 54 9.51 17.24 21.17
C ASN A 54 8.55 16.21 20.56
N TYR A 55 8.83 15.71 19.36
CA TYR A 55 8.01 14.74 18.66
C TYR A 55 8.48 13.32 18.94
N GLY A 56 7.68 12.56 19.69
CA GLY A 56 7.98 11.16 20.04
C GLY A 56 7.19 10.15 19.20
N ALA A 57 7.65 8.90 19.21
CA ALA A 57 7.07 7.80 18.45
C ALA A 57 5.60 7.47 18.81
N LEU A 58 5.11 7.92 19.94
CA LEU A 58 3.73 7.72 20.41
C LEU A 58 2.79 8.86 20.01
N GLN A 59 3.30 9.87 19.33
CA GLN A 59 2.49 11.02 18.96
C GLN A 59 1.76 10.79 17.65
N LYS A 60 0.83 11.69 17.35
CA LYS A 60 -0.01 11.59 16.17
C LYS A 60 0.82 11.65 14.90
N MET A 61 0.45 10.81 13.94
CA MET A 61 0.99 10.91 12.59
C MET A 61 0.69 12.30 12.00
N PRO A 62 1.47 12.72 10.99
CA PRO A 62 1.35 14.05 10.40
C PRO A 62 -0.04 14.51 9.97
N ASN A 63 -0.95 13.60 9.71
CA ASN A 63 -2.34 13.89 9.35
C ASN A 63 -3.28 14.07 10.56
N GLY A 64 -2.76 14.09 11.78
CA GLY A 64 -3.54 14.16 13.01
C GLY A 64 -4.07 12.81 13.51
N SER A 65 -3.82 11.72 12.78
CA SER A 65 -4.16 10.36 13.21
C SER A 65 -3.07 9.79 14.11
N ASP A 66 -3.44 8.87 14.98
CA ASP A 66 -2.46 8.12 15.76
C ASP A 66 -1.61 7.22 14.82
N ALA A 67 -0.36 7.00 15.18
CA ALA A 67 0.53 6.11 14.43
C ALA A 67 -0.09 4.71 14.25
N GLY A 68 -0.79 4.20 15.28
CA GLY A 68 -1.53 2.95 15.20
C GLY A 68 -2.69 2.98 14.20
N GLN A 69 -3.39 4.10 14.04
CA GLN A 69 -4.45 4.22 13.04
C GLN A 69 -3.90 4.16 11.61
N TYR A 70 -2.74 4.77 11.36
CA TYR A 70 -2.10 4.67 10.05
C TYR A 70 -1.63 3.24 9.76
N TRP A 71 -0.98 2.58 10.71
CA TRP A 71 -0.61 1.18 10.66
C TRP A 71 -1.81 0.28 10.34
N ASN A 72 -2.85 0.37 11.15
CA ASN A 72 -4.08 -0.42 10.97
C ASN A 72 -4.74 -0.16 9.60
N GLY A 73 -4.72 1.09 9.16
CA GLY A 73 -5.23 1.48 7.85
C GLY A 73 -4.48 0.83 6.69
N LEU A 74 -3.16 0.72 6.75
CA LEU A 74 -2.34 0.05 5.74
C LEU A 74 -2.57 -1.45 5.74
N TYR A 75 -2.51 -2.11 6.91
CA TYR A 75 -2.72 -3.55 7.00
C TYR A 75 -4.15 -3.99 6.66
N SER A 76 -5.15 -3.15 6.94
CA SER A 76 -6.52 -3.40 6.46
C SER A 76 -6.61 -3.46 4.93
N LYS A 77 -5.84 -2.61 4.22
CA LYS A 77 -5.79 -2.60 2.76
C LYS A 77 -4.96 -3.77 2.21
N ILE A 78 -3.86 -4.12 2.87
CA ILE A 78 -3.07 -5.32 2.55
C ILE A 78 -3.95 -6.57 2.68
N ARG A 79 -4.75 -6.68 3.76
CA ARG A 79 -5.71 -7.76 3.91
C ARG A 79 -6.72 -7.81 2.75
N LYS A 80 -7.24 -6.67 2.29
CA LYS A 80 -8.13 -6.63 1.12
C LYS A 80 -7.43 -7.15 -0.14
N ALA A 81 -6.16 -6.79 -0.37
CA ALA A 81 -5.38 -7.31 -1.50
C ALA A 81 -5.25 -8.84 -1.43
N ASN A 82 -4.90 -9.37 -0.26
CA ASN A 82 -4.79 -10.82 -0.06
C ASN A 82 -6.12 -11.54 -0.27
N ILE A 83 -7.25 -10.99 0.22
CA ILE A 83 -8.58 -11.55 -0.02
C ILE A 83 -8.88 -11.64 -1.52
N ILE A 84 -8.50 -10.65 -2.31
CA ILE A 84 -8.71 -10.67 -3.77
C ILE A 84 -7.85 -11.76 -4.39
N LEU A 85 -6.56 -11.84 -4.06
CA LEU A 85 -5.63 -12.84 -4.63
C LEU A 85 -6.06 -14.27 -4.28
N GLU A 86 -6.36 -14.55 -3.03
CA GLU A 86 -6.82 -15.88 -2.60
C GLU A 86 -8.20 -16.22 -3.20
N GLY A 87 -9.10 -15.25 -3.25
CA GLY A 87 -10.42 -15.44 -3.86
C GLY A 87 -10.32 -15.79 -5.34
N VAL A 88 -9.44 -15.10 -6.09
CA VAL A 88 -9.22 -15.42 -7.50
C VAL A 88 -8.58 -16.80 -7.64
N ALA A 89 -7.55 -17.11 -6.87
CA ALA A 89 -6.89 -18.43 -6.90
C ALA A 89 -7.87 -19.57 -6.61
N LYS A 90 -8.81 -19.36 -5.68
CA LYS A 90 -9.82 -20.35 -5.32
C LYS A 90 -10.85 -20.61 -6.42
N TYR A 91 -11.27 -19.56 -7.14
CA TYR A 91 -12.40 -19.64 -8.08
C TYR A 91 -11.99 -19.68 -9.55
N ASN A 92 -10.76 -19.30 -9.88
CA ASN A 92 -10.21 -19.37 -11.24
C ASN A 92 -9.24 -20.56 -11.33
N THR A 93 -9.78 -21.75 -11.49
CA THR A 93 -9.01 -23.00 -11.60
C THR A 93 -9.06 -23.52 -13.04
N PRO A 94 -8.13 -24.42 -13.46
CA PRO A 94 -8.18 -25.06 -14.77
C PRO A 94 -9.51 -25.77 -15.05
N ASP A 95 -10.14 -26.33 -14.01
CA ASP A 95 -11.42 -27.04 -14.12
C ASP A 95 -12.63 -26.09 -14.12
N ASN A 96 -12.45 -24.85 -13.68
CA ASN A 96 -13.48 -23.82 -13.66
C ASN A 96 -12.88 -22.45 -14.05
N PRO A 97 -12.42 -22.33 -15.31
CA PRO A 97 -11.87 -21.06 -15.77
C PRO A 97 -12.96 -19.99 -15.76
N GLN A 98 -12.68 -18.84 -15.19
CA GLN A 98 -13.57 -17.68 -15.23
C GLN A 98 -13.55 -17.06 -16.63
N SER A 99 -14.18 -17.75 -17.55
CA SER A 99 -14.14 -17.52 -18.99
C SER A 99 -14.74 -16.16 -19.39
N GLY A 100 -14.22 -15.64 -20.47
CA GLY A 100 -14.71 -14.47 -21.20
C GLY A 100 -13.83 -13.22 -21.11
N ARG A 101 -12.89 -13.15 -20.15
CA ARG A 101 -11.99 -12.00 -19.99
C ARG A 101 -10.68 -12.39 -19.33
N ASP A 102 -10.11 -13.52 -19.74
CA ASP A 102 -8.90 -14.08 -19.11
C ASP A 102 -7.72 -13.08 -19.09
N GLY A 103 -7.53 -12.32 -20.15
CA GLY A 103 -6.50 -11.26 -20.20
C GLY A 103 -6.76 -10.14 -19.20
N ASP A 104 -8.02 -9.71 -19.07
CA ASP A 104 -8.40 -8.65 -18.13
C ASP A 104 -8.27 -9.12 -16.69
N LEU A 105 -8.67 -10.35 -16.37
CA LEU A 105 -8.54 -10.91 -15.03
C LEU A 105 -7.07 -11.02 -14.62
N ASN A 106 -6.22 -11.56 -15.51
CA ASN A 106 -4.79 -11.68 -15.27
C ASN A 106 -4.14 -10.31 -15.00
N ARG A 107 -4.54 -9.29 -15.75
CA ARG A 107 -4.09 -7.93 -15.51
C ARG A 107 -4.57 -7.39 -14.16
N ARG A 108 -5.84 -7.64 -13.75
CA ARG A 108 -6.34 -7.26 -12.42
C ARG A 108 -5.54 -7.92 -11.30
N ILE A 109 -5.16 -9.18 -11.46
CA ILE A 109 -4.26 -9.87 -10.52
C ILE A 109 -2.92 -9.12 -10.43
N GLY A 110 -2.34 -8.74 -11.56
CA GLY A 110 -1.10 -7.94 -11.60
C GLY A 110 -1.24 -6.60 -10.88
N GLU A 111 -2.35 -5.89 -11.10
CA GLU A 111 -2.64 -4.64 -10.39
C GLU A 111 -2.71 -4.86 -8.87
N VAL A 112 -3.31 -5.97 -8.39
CA VAL A 112 -3.40 -6.27 -6.96
C VAL A 112 -2.03 -6.58 -6.35
N TYR A 113 -1.17 -7.34 -7.04
CA TYR A 113 0.21 -7.57 -6.61
C TYR A 113 0.95 -6.25 -6.46
N PHE A 114 0.89 -5.38 -7.46
CA PHE A 114 1.50 -4.05 -7.36
C PHE A 114 0.98 -3.26 -6.16
N LEU A 115 -0.33 -3.19 -5.97
CA LEU A 115 -0.94 -2.43 -4.87
C LEU A 115 -0.57 -3.02 -3.50
N ARG A 116 -0.44 -4.34 -3.38
CA ARG A 116 0.05 -5.00 -2.15
C ARG A 116 1.50 -4.63 -1.86
N GLY A 117 2.38 -4.75 -2.85
CA GLY A 117 3.78 -4.33 -2.74
C GLY A 117 3.91 -2.85 -2.38
N TYR A 118 3.13 -1.99 -3.04
CA TYR A 118 3.11 -0.55 -2.74
C TYR A 118 2.64 -0.24 -1.32
N LEU A 119 1.63 -0.94 -0.81
CA LEU A 119 1.17 -0.77 0.58
C LEU A 119 2.24 -1.21 1.58
N HIS A 120 2.95 -2.32 1.33
CA HIS A 120 4.09 -2.73 2.15
C HIS A 120 5.26 -1.74 2.04
N TYR A 121 5.51 -1.16 0.87
CA TYR A 121 6.47 -0.06 0.74
C TYR A 121 6.09 1.13 1.64
N LEU A 122 4.81 1.50 1.72
CA LEU A 122 4.37 2.57 2.62
C LEU A 122 4.58 2.21 4.10
N VAL A 123 4.37 0.94 4.47
CA VAL A 123 4.69 0.44 5.82
C VAL A 123 6.20 0.53 6.08
N LEU A 124 7.01 -0.01 5.17
CA LEU A 124 8.47 0.00 5.26
C LEU A 124 9.03 1.42 5.38
N ARG A 125 8.53 2.34 4.56
CA ARG A 125 8.93 3.75 4.57
C ARG A 125 8.56 4.48 5.85
N ALA A 126 7.42 4.15 6.47
CA ALA A 126 6.92 4.83 7.65
C ALA A 126 7.46 4.25 8.96
N TYR A 127 7.69 2.95 9.02
CA TYR A 127 7.97 2.23 10.27
C TYR A 127 9.29 1.46 10.25
N GLY A 128 9.94 1.31 9.09
CA GLY A 128 11.13 0.47 8.96
C GLY A 128 10.77 -1.00 9.03
N GLU A 129 11.44 -1.75 9.89
CA GLU A 129 11.16 -3.18 10.10
C GLU A 129 9.71 -3.42 10.50
N ALA A 130 9.06 -4.33 9.80
CA ALA A 130 7.63 -4.60 9.94
C ALA A 130 7.33 -6.08 9.64
N VAL A 131 6.06 -6.44 9.64
CA VAL A 131 5.60 -7.77 9.24
C VAL A 131 5.13 -7.72 7.80
N TYR A 132 5.68 -8.58 6.93
CA TYR A 132 5.16 -8.74 5.58
C TYR A 132 4.05 -9.80 5.58
N ILE A 133 2.85 -9.42 5.11
CA ILE A 133 1.67 -10.30 5.11
C ILE A 133 1.21 -10.52 3.68
N ASP A 134 1.35 -11.74 3.19
CA ASP A 134 1.02 -12.19 1.83
C ASP A 134 -0.21 -13.11 1.73
N HIS A 135 -0.88 -13.34 2.85
CA HIS A 135 -2.05 -14.21 2.96
C HIS A 135 -3.14 -13.58 3.84
N VAL A 136 -4.33 -14.17 3.82
CA VAL A 136 -5.44 -13.76 4.69
C VAL A 136 -5.28 -14.40 6.06
N ILE A 137 -5.08 -13.57 7.08
CA ILE A 137 -5.04 -14.02 8.47
C ILE A 137 -6.47 -14.30 8.93
N ASN A 138 -6.73 -15.50 9.42
CA ASN A 138 -8.00 -15.92 10.00
C ASN A 138 -7.93 -15.88 11.54
N PRO A 139 -9.07 -15.80 12.23
CA PRO A 139 -9.09 -15.74 13.70
C PRO A 139 -8.44 -16.93 14.42
N ASP A 140 -8.39 -18.09 13.74
CA ASP A 140 -7.82 -19.33 14.28
C ASP A 140 -6.33 -19.50 13.95
N ASP A 141 -5.73 -18.58 13.19
CA ASP A 141 -4.31 -18.64 12.83
C ASP A 141 -3.44 -18.20 14.02
N ASP A 142 -2.19 -18.66 14.03
CA ASP A 142 -1.19 -18.18 15.00
C ASP A 142 -0.92 -16.70 14.78
N MET A 143 -1.19 -15.91 15.79
CA MET A 143 -1.05 -14.44 15.76
C MET A 143 0.35 -13.98 16.21
N THR A 144 1.31 -14.89 16.35
CA THR A 144 2.71 -14.55 16.65
C THR A 144 3.43 -14.12 15.38
N PHE A 145 3.58 -12.82 15.20
CA PHE A 145 4.29 -12.25 14.06
C PHE A 145 5.64 -11.68 14.48
N THR A 146 6.69 -12.06 13.75
CA THR A 146 8.03 -11.50 13.92
C THR A 146 8.28 -10.43 12.86
N LYS A 147 8.84 -9.31 13.27
CA LYS A 147 9.29 -8.27 12.33
C LYS A 147 10.41 -8.82 11.45
N GLU A 148 10.32 -8.53 10.17
CA GLU A 148 11.33 -8.85 9.19
C GLU A 148 12.27 -7.65 8.97
N SER A 149 13.50 -7.93 8.55
CA SER A 149 14.46 -6.88 8.25
C SER A 149 14.02 -6.03 7.07
N PHE A 150 14.54 -4.79 7.00
CA PHE A 150 14.30 -3.89 5.88
C PHE A 150 14.59 -4.57 4.53
N HIS A 151 15.73 -5.23 4.39
CA HIS A 151 16.11 -5.92 3.15
C HIS A 151 15.14 -7.05 2.77
N THR A 152 14.74 -7.86 3.74
CA THR A 152 13.80 -8.96 3.51
C THR A 152 12.45 -8.44 2.99
N ILE A 153 11.95 -7.35 3.58
CA ILE A 153 10.69 -6.74 3.13
C ILE A 153 10.85 -6.12 1.74
N ALA A 154 11.97 -5.45 1.49
CA ALA A 154 12.27 -4.87 0.17
C ALA A 154 12.30 -5.94 -0.92
N ASP A 155 12.96 -7.08 -0.67
CA ASP A 155 13.01 -8.21 -1.61
C ASP A 155 11.59 -8.75 -1.91
N LYS A 156 10.74 -8.87 -0.89
CA LYS A 156 9.34 -9.30 -1.06
C LYS A 156 8.49 -8.28 -1.83
N ILE A 157 8.73 -6.99 -1.61
CA ILE A 157 8.09 -5.93 -2.41
C ILE A 157 8.51 -6.03 -3.87
N CYS A 158 9.80 -6.26 -4.14
CA CYS A 158 10.31 -6.48 -5.49
C CYS A 158 9.69 -7.73 -6.13
N ALA A 159 9.50 -8.81 -5.37
CA ALA A 159 8.83 -10.01 -5.87
C ALA A 159 7.36 -9.73 -6.24
N ASP A 160 6.62 -8.97 -5.45
CA ASP A 160 5.27 -8.51 -5.80
C ASP A 160 5.28 -7.64 -7.07
N ALA A 161 6.27 -6.78 -7.22
CA ALA A 161 6.43 -5.96 -8.43
C ALA A 161 6.74 -6.82 -9.67
N ASP A 162 7.50 -7.92 -9.53
CA ASP A 162 7.77 -8.86 -10.61
C ASP A 162 6.53 -9.65 -11.02
N GLU A 163 5.73 -10.10 -10.06
CA GLU A 163 4.44 -10.73 -10.31
C GLU A 163 3.48 -9.78 -11.04
N ALA A 164 3.48 -8.51 -10.67
CA ALA A 164 2.72 -7.49 -11.37
C ALA A 164 3.25 -7.26 -12.79
N LEU A 165 4.56 -7.08 -12.95
CA LEU A 165 5.24 -6.81 -14.23
C LEU A 165 4.95 -7.88 -15.28
N ALA A 166 4.83 -9.15 -14.85
CA ALA A 166 4.51 -10.28 -15.71
C ALA A 166 3.08 -10.24 -16.27
N ARG A 167 2.16 -9.47 -15.65
CA ARG A 167 0.72 -9.53 -15.91
C ARG A 167 0.13 -8.24 -16.46
N VAL A 168 0.76 -7.08 -16.23
CA VAL A 168 0.26 -5.79 -16.69
C VAL A 168 0.78 -5.41 -18.06
N ASP A 169 0.09 -4.49 -18.73
CA ASP A 169 0.47 -4.00 -20.04
C ASP A 169 1.68 -3.06 -20.00
N ALA A 170 2.36 -2.90 -21.13
CA ALA A 170 3.52 -2.01 -21.25
C ALA A 170 3.15 -0.55 -21.01
N SER A 171 1.97 -0.15 -21.45
CA SER A 171 1.39 1.18 -21.20
C SER A 171 -0.13 1.09 -21.21
N ASN A 172 -0.78 1.93 -20.44
CA ASN A 172 -2.23 1.98 -20.35
C ASN A 172 -2.80 3.19 -21.10
N GLY A 173 -3.76 2.92 -22.00
CA GLY A 173 -4.53 3.96 -22.71
C GLY A 173 -6.03 3.71 -22.64
N GLY A 174 -6.82 4.66 -23.10
CA GLY A 174 -8.29 4.54 -23.13
C GLY A 174 -8.89 4.31 -21.74
N ASN A 175 -9.68 3.25 -21.61
CA ASN A 175 -10.39 2.88 -20.38
C ASN A 175 -9.46 2.48 -19.20
N TYR A 176 -8.17 2.31 -19.47
CA TYR A 176 -7.18 1.88 -18.48
C TYR A 176 -6.21 2.98 -18.08
N PHE A 177 -6.45 4.20 -18.57
CA PHE A 177 -5.63 5.35 -18.21
C PHE A 177 -5.58 5.56 -16.68
N GLY A 178 -4.37 5.75 -16.15
CA GLY A 178 -4.15 5.93 -14.69
C GLY A 178 -4.10 4.64 -13.88
N ARG A 179 -4.20 3.46 -14.50
CA ARG A 179 -3.95 2.17 -13.84
C ARG A 179 -2.49 1.77 -13.93
N VAL A 180 -2.09 0.81 -13.11
CA VAL A 180 -0.73 0.26 -13.06
C VAL A 180 -0.33 -0.32 -14.43
N ASP A 181 0.84 0.07 -14.89
CA ASP A 181 1.52 -0.45 -16.08
C ASP A 181 2.94 -0.93 -15.73
N LYS A 182 3.66 -1.43 -16.72
CA LYS A 182 5.04 -1.91 -16.50
C LYS A 182 5.98 -0.82 -16.00
N GLY A 183 5.77 0.44 -16.40
CA GLY A 183 6.56 1.57 -15.91
C GLY A 183 6.38 1.79 -14.41
N ALA A 184 5.14 1.69 -13.92
CA ALA A 184 4.86 1.78 -12.49
C ALA A 184 5.52 0.62 -11.70
N CYS A 185 5.45 -0.61 -12.22
CA CYS A 185 6.07 -1.77 -11.58
C CYS A 185 7.60 -1.64 -11.48
N LEU A 186 8.25 -1.15 -12.54
CA LEU A 186 9.69 -0.88 -12.54
C LEU A 186 10.07 0.26 -11.59
N GLY A 187 9.19 1.25 -11.42
CA GLY A 187 9.40 2.34 -10.47
C GLY A 187 9.23 1.95 -9.00
N LEU A 188 8.53 0.86 -8.73
CA LEU A 188 8.39 0.31 -7.36
C LEU A 188 9.60 -0.53 -6.96
N LYS A 189 10.25 -1.17 -7.93
CA LYS A 189 11.46 -1.99 -7.80
C LYS A 189 12.71 -1.14 -7.50
#